data_71551931842c0873bbb6cbcf8fee75b8
#
_entry.id   71551931842c0873bbb6cbcf8fee75b8
#
_cell.length_a   1.000
_cell.length_b   1.000
_cell.length_c   1.000
_cell.angle_alpha   90.00
_cell.angle_beta   90.00
_cell.angle_gamma   90.00
#
_symmetry.space_group_name_H-M   'P 1'
#
loop_
_entity.id
_entity.type
_entity.pdbx_description
1 polymer ?
#
loop_
_entity_poly.entity_id
_entity_poly.type
_entity_poly.pdbx_seq_one_letter_code
_entity_poly.pdbx_strand_id
1 'polypeptide(L)'
;MCPRRAARIHRSPGGPSSRAWSSKHRSLLMLGLGVLLGAGVLLWEQWGENETRAEEPVRGGQEVRPRPLSSARLRDLMSAVSVDRMWSSFLRPMLVERSPGTPGNRLMRELISRHLRSLTAQWTVEFDLFDALTPRGSLRFGSVVATLDPGARRRLVCACHLDSKWFPVDGRGRPFVGATDSAVPCSLILEAVTALDAQLRRLKDKGSPLTLQLFFLDGEEAFGDWTETDSLYGARHLAQRLHSEPAPGGTGTKLDAMDLFVLLDLLGAPEPLILSHFSETRGHFLRLVGIEKRLHDLGLLDAHRVDSPYFRTDLYFGAVEDDHIPFLRRGVPVLHVISTPFPAVWHTHDDTEENLHRPTVTNLCRIFVTFLAETLAL
;
A
#
# COMPACT_ATOMS: atom_id res chain seq x y z
N MET A 1 -6.87 39.12 12.08
CA MET A 1 -7.41 40.01 11.03
C MET A 1 -6.44 40.01 9.88
N CYS A 2 -6.77 39.34 8.81
CA CYS A 2 -5.99 39.34 7.56
C CYS A 2 -6.99 39.38 6.39
N PRO A 3 -6.83 40.27 5.41
CA PRO A 3 -7.87 40.57 4.43
C PRO A 3 -7.84 39.61 3.24
N ARG A 4 -9.03 39.15 2.86
CA ARG A 4 -9.32 38.43 1.61
C ARG A 4 -8.97 39.26 0.39
N ARG A 5 -8.21 38.73 -0.56
CA ARG A 5 -8.07 39.28 -1.93
C ARG A 5 -8.99 38.49 -2.88
N ALA A 6 -9.94 39.23 -3.49
CA ALA A 6 -10.79 38.74 -4.55
C ALA A 6 -10.04 38.72 -5.89
N ALA A 7 -10.18 37.62 -6.64
CA ALA A 7 -9.68 37.51 -8.00
C ALA A 7 -10.65 38.21 -8.98
N ARG A 8 -10.12 39.13 -9.79
CA ARG A 8 -10.82 39.78 -10.88
C ARG A 8 -10.86 38.90 -12.12
N ILE A 9 -12.06 38.72 -12.65
CA ILE A 9 -12.31 38.11 -13.96
C ILE A 9 -12.07 39.14 -15.02
N HIS A 10 -11.12 38.93 -15.96
CA HIS A 10 -10.95 39.70 -17.17
C HIS A 10 -11.80 39.09 -18.29
N ARG A 11 -12.75 39.90 -18.80
CA ARG A 11 -13.44 39.66 -20.08
C ARG A 11 -12.62 40.32 -21.18
N SER A 12 -12.36 39.60 -22.27
CA SER A 12 -11.87 40.11 -23.54
C SER A 12 -12.99 40.16 -24.57
N PRO A 13 -13.07 41.18 -25.41
CA PRO A 13 -14.07 41.32 -26.45
C PRO A 13 -13.53 40.95 -27.84
N GLY A 14 -14.43 40.60 -28.75
CA GLY A 14 -14.29 40.77 -30.19
C GLY A 14 -14.04 39.47 -31.00
N GLY A 15 -15.11 38.91 -31.56
CA GLY A 15 -15.03 37.93 -32.66
C GLY A 15 -15.00 38.61 -34.03
N PRO A 16 -14.42 38.00 -35.05
CA PRO A 16 -14.59 38.43 -36.44
C PRO A 16 -15.63 37.60 -37.19
N SER A 17 -16.25 38.30 -38.14
CA SER A 17 -17.35 38.00 -39.03
C SER A 17 -17.27 36.66 -39.79
N SER A 18 -18.43 36.02 -39.92
CA SER A 18 -18.73 34.88 -40.79
C SER A 18 -18.70 35.25 -42.28
N ARG A 19 -17.79 34.61 -43.05
CA ARG A 19 -17.94 34.54 -44.52
C ARG A 19 -18.58 33.20 -44.89
N ALA A 20 -19.71 33.27 -45.58
CA ALA A 20 -20.44 32.12 -46.09
C ALA A 20 -19.65 31.40 -47.21
N TRP A 21 -19.40 30.12 -47.03
CA TRP A 21 -18.81 29.27 -48.06
C TRP A 21 -19.90 28.63 -48.92
N SER A 22 -19.63 28.55 -50.27
CA SER A 22 -20.57 28.05 -51.25
C SER A 22 -20.82 26.52 -51.13
N SER A 23 -22.03 26.09 -51.52
CA SER A 23 -22.55 24.74 -51.37
C SER A 23 -21.72 23.64 -52.06
N LYS A 24 -20.93 23.95 -53.07
CA LYS A 24 -20.09 23.00 -53.82
C LYS A 24 -18.87 22.47 -53.02
N HIS A 25 -18.34 23.26 -52.08
CA HIS A 25 -17.22 22.84 -51.24
C HIS A 25 -17.65 21.97 -50.06
N ARG A 26 -18.91 22.01 -49.66
CA ARG A 26 -19.44 21.18 -48.58
C ARG A 26 -19.57 19.69 -48.99
N SER A 27 -19.92 19.42 -50.25
CA SER A 27 -20.08 18.02 -50.74
C SER A 27 -18.75 17.29 -50.90
N LEU A 28 -17.68 18.00 -51.28
CA LEU A 28 -16.34 17.39 -51.40
C LEU A 28 -15.68 17.16 -50.02
N LEU A 29 -15.95 18.01 -49.04
CA LEU A 29 -15.45 17.82 -47.65
C LEU A 29 -16.15 16.66 -46.97
N MET A 30 -17.44 16.43 -47.19
CA MET A 30 -18.18 15.33 -46.60
C MET A 30 -17.79 13.99 -47.19
N LEU A 31 -17.44 13.92 -48.49
CA LEU A 31 -16.92 12.68 -49.11
C LEU A 31 -15.49 12.33 -48.60
N GLY A 32 -14.65 13.34 -48.43
CA GLY A 32 -13.30 13.13 -47.86
C GLY A 32 -13.31 12.68 -46.40
N LEU A 33 -14.21 13.21 -45.56
CA LEU A 33 -14.36 12.80 -44.18
C LEU A 33 -14.91 11.38 -44.05
N GLY A 34 -15.86 10.99 -44.93
CA GLY A 34 -16.40 9.64 -44.92
C GLY A 34 -15.36 8.56 -45.26
N VAL A 35 -14.46 8.85 -46.18
CA VAL A 35 -13.38 7.91 -46.58
C VAL A 35 -12.32 7.83 -45.48
N LEU A 36 -11.98 8.94 -44.80
CA LEU A 36 -11.03 8.94 -43.69
C LEU A 36 -11.57 8.26 -42.43
N LEU A 37 -12.87 8.41 -42.14
CA LEU A 37 -13.51 7.71 -41.03
C LEU A 37 -13.65 6.21 -41.32
N GLY A 38 -13.98 5.82 -42.55
CA GLY A 38 -14.04 4.41 -42.96
C GLY A 38 -12.66 3.72 -42.89
N ALA A 39 -11.61 4.39 -43.37
CA ALA A 39 -10.25 3.88 -43.28
C ALA A 39 -9.74 3.83 -41.84
N GLY A 40 -10.13 4.76 -40.99
CA GLY A 40 -9.79 4.78 -39.54
C GLY A 40 -10.46 3.62 -38.80
N VAL A 41 -11.72 3.31 -39.11
CA VAL A 41 -12.43 2.18 -38.47
C VAL A 41 -11.85 0.83 -38.93
N LEU A 42 -11.52 0.68 -40.22
CA LEU A 42 -10.88 -0.56 -40.69
C LEU A 42 -9.46 -0.76 -40.17
N LEU A 43 -8.70 0.32 -39.96
CA LEU A 43 -7.38 0.25 -39.31
C LEU A 43 -7.52 -0.03 -37.82
N TRP A 44 -8.56 0.46 -37.15
CA TRP A 44 -8.85 0.16 -35.74
C TRP A 44 -9.26 -1.31 -35.57
N GLU A 45 -10.11 -1.85 -36.45
CA GLU A 45 -10.50 -3.28 -36.41
C GLU A 45 -9.30 -4.20 -36.71
N GLN A 46 -8.44 -3.86 -37.68
CA GLN A 46 -7.20 -4.60 -37.95
C GLN A 46 -6.15 -4.47 -36.82
N TRP A 47 -6.15 -3.36 -36.09
CA TRP A 47 -5.25 -3.19 -34.93
C TRP A 47 -5.78 -3.92 -33.69
N GLY A 48 -7.10 -3.96 -33.52
CA GLY A 48 -7.75 -4.72 -32.45
C GLY A 48 -7.61 -6.25 -32.60
N GLU A 49 -7.49 -6.77 -33.83
CA GLU A 49 -7.30 -8.22 -34.07
C GLU A 49 -5.82 -8.67 -33.91
N ASN A 50 -4.85 -7.75 -33.96
CA ASN A 50 -3.43 -8.07 -33.74
C ASN A 50 -2.98 -7.93 -32.28
N GLU A 51 -3.81 -7.45 -31.35
CA GLU A 51 -3.59 -7.54 -29.91
C GLU A 51 -4.03 -8.90 -29.29
N THR A 52 -4.26 -9.90 -30.15
CA THR A 52 -4.54 -11.24 -29.67
C THR A 52 -3.25 -12.00 -29.39
N ARG A 53 -3.11 -12.38 -28.13
CA ARG A 53 -2.12 -13.32 -27.60
C ARG A 53 -0.67 -12.82 -27.56
N ALA A 54 -0.39 -11.88 -26.68
CA ALA A 54 0.79 -12.10 -25.88
C ALA A 54 0.55 -13.43 -25.14
N GLU A 55 1.26 -14.48 -25.50
CA GLU A 55 1.32 -15.72 -24.71
C GLU A 55 1.70 -15.30 -23.30
N GLU A 56 0.76 -15.45 -22.34
CA GLU A 56 1.13 -15.36 -20.93
C GLU A 56 2.31 -16.31 -20.74
N PRO A 57 3.42 -15.84 -20.16
CA PRO A 57 4.53 -16.74 -19.83
C PRO A 57 3.90 -17.84 -18.97
N VAL A 58 3.98 -19.09 -19.44
CA VAL A 58 3.54 -20.27 -18.70
C VAL A 58 4.26 -20.27 -17.37
N ARG A 59 3.63 -19.67 -16.35
CA ARG A 59 4.05 -19.75 -14.96
C ARG A 59 3.79 -21.19 -14.50
N GLY A 60 4.65 -22.10 -14.95
CA GLY A 60 4.63 -23.52 -14.55
C GLY A 60 5.03 -23.66 -13.09
N GLY A 61 4.10 -23.48 -12.20
CA GLY A 61 4.23 -23.73 -10.77
C GLY A 61 2.84 -23.95 -10.20
N GLN A 62 2.75 -24.79 -9.15
CA GLN A 62 1.49 -25.07 -8.48
C GLN A 62 0.96 -23.74 -7.90
N GLU A 63 -0.10 -23.22 -8.51
CA GLU A 63 -0.71 -21.92 -8.15
C GLU A 63 -1.29 -22.02 -6.74
N VAL A 64 -0.78 -21.25 -5.79
CA VAL A 64 -1.39 -21.12 -4.47
C VAL A 64 -2.67 -20.30 -4.63
N ARG A 65 -3.82 -20.98 -4.65
CA ARG A 65 -5.12 -20.33 -4.74
C ARG A 65 -5.60 -19.93 -3.36
N PRO A 66 -5.98 -18.66 -3.19
CA PRO A 66 -6.58 -18.19 -1.95
C PRO A 66 -7.80 -19.02 -1.57
N ARG A 67 -7.91 -19.42 -0.29
CA ARG A 67 -9.01 -20.24 0.20
C ARG A 67 -9.75 -19.54 1.33
N PRO A 68 -11.06 -19.24 1.18
CA PRO A 68 -11.83 -18.72 2.29
C PRO A 68 -11.81 -19.67 3.49
N LEU A 69 -11.58 -19.11 4.67
CA LEU A 69 -11.63 -19.86 5.92
C LEU A 69 -13.09 -20.14 6.32
N SER A 70 -13.34 -21.33 6.90
CA SER A 70 -14.63 -21.65 7.50
C SER A 70 -14.89 -20.79 8.75
N SER A 71 -16.18 -20.63 9.14
CA SER A 71 -16.55 -19.85 10.33
C SER A 71 -15.88 -20.35 11.61
N ALA A 72 -15.67 -21.67 11.76
CA ALA A 72 -14.94 -22.24 12.89
C ALA A 72 -13.48 -21.77 12.89
N ARG A 73 -12.79 -21.90 11.75
CA ARG A 73 -11.38 -21.46 11.63
C ARG A 73 -11.21 -19.95 11.78
N LEU A 74 -12.21 -19.14 11.36
CA LEU A 74 -12.19 -17.71 11.61
C LEU A 74 -12.24 -17.41 13.11
N ARG A 75 -13.11 -18.10 13.89
CA ARG A 75 -13.17 -17.91 15.35
C ARG A 75 -11.86 -18.32 16.03
N ASP A 76 -11.29 -19.45 15.63
CA ASP A 76 -9.98 -19.91 16.14
C ASP A 76 -8.88 -18.90 15.81
N LEU A 77 -8.86 -18.38 14.59
CA LEU A 77 -7.89 -17.37 14.17
C LEU A 77 -8.04 -16.07 14.97
N MET A 78 -9.28 -15.62 15.19
CA MET A 78 -9.53 -14.41 15.99
C MET A 78 -9.09 -14.57 17.45
N SER A 79 -9.11 -15.79 18.02
CA SER A 79 -8.61 -16.04 19.37
C SER A 79 -7.08 -15.91 19.49
N ALA A 80 -6.34 -16.06 18.39
CA ALA A 80 -4.90 -15.88 18.35
C ALA A 80 -4.47 -14.38 18.19
N VAL A 81 -5.37 -13.53 17.68
CA VAL A 81 -5.13 -12.08 17.55
C VAL A 81 -5.24 -11.43 18.93
N SER A 82 -4.20 -10.74 19.35
CA SER A 82 -4.18 -10.03 20.63
C SER A 82 -3.97 -8.53 20.42
N VAL A 83 -5.07 -7.78 20.47
CA VAL A 83 -5.02 -6.32 20.37
C VAL A 83 -4.23 -5.70 21.51
N ASP A 84 -4.30 -6.26 22.72
CA ASP A 84 -3.52 -5.79 23.87
C ASP A 84 -2.02 -5.97 23.67
N ARG A 85 -1.61 -7.12 23.11
CA ARG A 85 -0.21 -7.34 22.69
C ARG A 85 0.21 -6.35 21.62
N MET A 86 -0.58 -6.20 20.56
CA MET A 86 -0.32 -5.25 19.49
C MET A 86 -0.12 -3.84 20.05
N TRP A 87 -1.00 -3.42 20.95
CA TRP A 87 -0.98 -2.09 21.55
C TRP A 87 0.25 -1.88 22.45
N SER A 88 0.50 -2.83 23.37
CA SER A 88 1.55 -2.68 24.37
C SER A 88 2.95 -2.99 23.85
N SER A 89 3.09 -4.00 22.95
CA SER A 89 4.40 -4.50 22.53
C SER A 89 4.89 -3.92 21.21
N PHE A 90 3.98 -3.41 20.36
CA PHE A 90 4.34 -2.87 19.05
C PHE A 90 3.98 -1.40 18.92
N LEU A 91 2.72 -1.01 19.12
CA LEU A 91 2.26 0.34 18.85
C LEU A 91 2.90 1.36 19.80
N ARG A 92 2.70 1.23 21.12
CA ARG A 92 3.23 2.22 22.10
C ARG A 92 4.74 2.45 22.00
N PRO A 93 5.58 1.42 21.82
CA PRO A 93 7.00 1.64 21.59
C PRO A 93 7.33 2.42 20.32
N MET A 94 6.44 2.40 19.30
CA MET A 94 6.61 3.17 18.05
C MET A 94 6.16 4.63 18.16
N LEU A 95 5.42 5.01 19.20
CA LEU A 95 4.93 6.39 19.38
C LEU A 95 6.03 7.32 19.92
N VAL A 96 7.11 7.42 19.16
CA VAL A 96 8.25 8.30 19.39
C VAL A 96 8.63 9.01 18.09
N GLU A 97 9.37 10.10 18.15
CA GLU A 97 10.01 10.64 16.95
C GLU A 97 10.92 9.57 16.35
N ARG A 98 10.67 9.22 15.09
CA ARG A 98 11.41 8.17 14.38
C ARG A 98 11.81 8.56 12.95
N SER A 99 11.97 9.88 12.73
CA SER A 99 12.48 10.40 11.45
C SER A 99 13.85 9.78 11.13
N PRO A 100 14.19 9.58 9.86
CA PRO A 100 15.46 8.98 9.44
C PRO A 100 16.68 9.66 10.08
N GLY A 101 17.64 8.85 10.53
CA GLY A 101 18.84 9.32 11.21
C GLY A 101 18.70 9.54 12.71
N THR A 102 17.49 9.52 13.29
CA THR A 102 17.25 9.70 14.72
C THR A 102 17.50 8.42 15.54
N PRO A 103 17.73 8.53 16.86
CA PRO A 103 17.79 7.36 17.74
C PRO A 103 16.49 6.55 17.75
N GLY A 104 15.32 7.21 17.70
CA GLY A 104 14.01 6.54 17.65
C GLY A 104 13.85 5.67 16.41
N ASN A 105 14.25 6.16 15.25
CA ASN A 105 14.24 5.39 14.00
C ASN A 105 15.10 4.11 14.11
N ARG A 106 16.32 4.22 14.63
CA ARG A 106 17.20 3.06 14.87
C ARG A 106 16.59 2.08 15.85
N LEU A 107 16.02 2.58 16.96
CA LEU A 107 15.37 1.74 17.96
C LEU A 107 14.21 0.95 17.36
N MET A 108 13.41 1.55 16.47
CA MET A 108 12.30 0.84 15.80
C MET A 108 12.78 -0.26 14.89
N ARG A 109 13.82 -0.03 14.09
CA ARG A 109 14.43 -1.10 13.27
C ARG A 109 14.89 -2.29 14.12
N GLU A 110 15.53 -2.00 15.26
CA GLU A 110 16.01 -3.03 16.19
C GLU A 110 14.85 -3.77 16.86
N LEU A 111 13.78 -3.07 17.26
CA LEU A 111 12.59 -3.66 17.84
C LEU A 111 11.93 -4.62 16.86
N ILE A 112 11.65 -4.17 15.63
CA ILE A 112 11.04 -4.96 14.55
C ILE A 112 11.91 -6.19 14.27
N SER A 113 13.21 -6.00 14.05
CA SER A 113 14.14 -7.10 13.75
C SER A 113 14.22 -8.11 14.88
N ARG A 114 14.33 -7.67 16.12
CA ARG A 114 14.40 -8.54 17.31
C ARG A 114 13.12 -9.36 17.44
N HIS A 115 11.96 -8.73 17.28
CA HIS A 115 10.68 -9.42 17.36
C HIS A 115 10.56 -10.51 16.28
N LEU A 116 10.79 -10.16 15.01
CA LEU A 116 10.68 -11.13 13.90
C LEU A 116 11.65 -12.31 14.05
N ARG A 117 12.87 -12.06 14.53
CA ARG A 117 13.85 -13.12 14.82
C ARG A 117 13.48 -14.01 15.98
N SER A 118 12.61 -13.56 16.90
CA SER A 118 12.14 -14.33 18.04
C SER A 118 10.99 -15.29 17.69
N LEU A 119 10.33 -15.09 16.54
CA LEU A 119 9.22 -15.93 16.09
C LEU A 119 9.67 -17.34 15.69
N THR A 120 8.81 -18.33 15.93
CA THR A 120 9.11 -19.74 15.64
C THR A 120 9.21 -20.03 14.13
N ALA A 121 8.62 -19.20 13.29
CA ALA A 121 8.69 -19.27 11.84
C ALA A 121 10.10 -19.00 11.27
N GLN A 122 11.05 -18.52 12.11
CA GLN A 122 12.45 -18.32 11.75
C GLN A 122 12.64 -17.44 10.52
N TRP A 123 12.25 -16.19 10.66
CA TRP A 123 12.39 -15.17 9.63
C TRP A 123 13.85 -14.85 9.32
N THR A 124 14.17 -14.70 8.04
CA THR A 124 15.42 -14.06 7.60
C THR A 124 15.19 -12.56 7.58
N VAL A 125 15.92 -11.82 8.42
CA VAL A 125 15.77 -10.37 8.58
C VAL A 125 17.06 -9.67 8.23
N GLU A 126 17.00 -8.72 7.30
CA GLU A 126 18.10 -7.88 6.84
C GLU A 126 17.73 -6.40 6.94
N PHE A 127 18.75 -5.55 7.03
CA PHE A 127 18.59 -4.10 6.92
C PHE A 127 19.07 -3.63 5.54
N ASP A 128 18.23 -2.87 4.85
CA ASP A 128 18.60 -2.16 3.64
C ASP A 128 19.12 -0.77 4.02
N LEU A 129 20.44 -0.67 4.22
CA LEU A 129 21.12 0.53 4.72
C LEU A 129 21.73 1.31 3.57
N PHE A 130 21.46 2.60 3.49
CA PHE A 130 22.06 3.49 2.49
C PHE A 130 22.13 4.93 2.99
N ASP A 131 22.95 5.76 2.34
CA ASP A 131 23.02 7.20 2.60
C ASP A 131 22.40 7.93 1.41
N ALA A 132 21.59 8.97 1.68
CA ALA A 132 21.03 9.82 0.65
C ALA A 132 21.10 11.29 1.04
N LEU A 133 21.20 12.14 0.00
CA LEU A 133 21.13 13.58 0.16
C LEU A 133 19.65 13.99 0.32
N THR A 134 19.39 14.78 1.33
CA THR A 134 18.07 15.35 1.64
C THR A 134 18.16 16.86 1.75
N PRO A 135 17.05 17.61 1.80
CA PRO A 135 17.06 19.03 2.14
C PRO A 135 17.76 19.35 3.48
N ARG A 136 17.91 18.36 4.37
CA ARG A 136 18.61 18.49 5.67
C ARG A 136 20.07 18.02 5.63
N GLY A 137 20.63 17.76 4.46
CA GLY A 137 21.95 17.20 4.27
C GLY A 137 21.95 15.70 4.05
N SER A 138 23.11 15.07 4.11
CA SER A 138 23.24 13.61 3.95
C SER A 138 22.75 12.90 5.21
N LEU A 139 21.78 11.99 5.05
CA LEU A 139 21.21 11.19 6.13
C LEU A 139 21.37 9.71 5.84
N ARG A 140 21.48 8.91 6.91
CA ARG A 140 21.48 7.45 6.88
C ARG A 140 20.07 6.92 7.01
N PHE A 141 19.64 6.16 6.02
CA PHE A 141 18.37 5.44 5.99
C PHE A 141 18.57 3.95 6.26
N GLY A 142 17.49 3.27 6.68
CA GLY A 142 17.56 1.84 6.89
C GLY A 142 16.19 1.18 6.96
N SER A 143 15.75 0.59 5.86
CA SER A 143 14.54 -0.24 5.85
C SER A 143 14.80 -1.62 6.44
N VAL A 144 13.75 -2.23 7.02
CA VAL A 144 13.79 -3.63 7.49
C VAL A 144 13.10 -4.50 6.46
N VAL A 145 13.83 -5.48 5.94
CA VAL A 145 13.34 -6.49 5.01
C VAL A 145 13.32 -7.84 5.72
N ALA A 146 12.16 -8.47 5.85
CA ALA A 146 12.04 -9.78 6.46
C ALA A 146 11.38 -10.77 5.49
N THR A 147 12.02 -11.90 5.26
CA THR A 147 11.54 -12.95 4.35
C THR A 147 11.34 -14.25 5.12
N LEU A 148 10.16 -14.83 5.02
CA LEU A 148 9.84 -16.08 5.71
C LEU A 148 10.65 -17.25 5.12
N ASP A 149 10.59 -17.43 3.78
CA ASP A 149 11.39 -18.40 3.05
C ASP A 149 12.11 -17.72 1.87
N PRO A 150 13.41 -17.44 2.00
CA PRO A 150 14.18 -16.80 0.92
C PRO A 150 14.28 -17.67 -0.35
N GLY A 151 14.13 -18.98 -0.27
CA GLY A 151 14.21 -19.92 -1.39
C GLY A 151 12.91 -20.00 -2.22
N ALA A 152 11.79 -19.51 -1.72
CA ALA A 152 10.52 -19.55 -2.43
C ALA A 152 10.55 -18.66 -3.69
N ARG A 153 9.90 -19.13 -4.75
CA ARG A 153 9.92 -18.47 -6.07
C ARG A 153 9.04 -17.22 -6.17
N ARG A 154 7.98 -17.16 -5.38
CA ARG A 154 6.94 -16.11 -5.44
C ARG A 154 6.77 -15.46 -4.07
N ARG A 155 6.42 -14.19 -4.04
CA ARG A 155 6.29 -13.40 -2.82
C ARG A 155 4.98 -12.65 -2.74
N LEU A 156 4.27 -12.83 -1.62
CA LEU A 156 3.32 -11.85 -1.13
C LEU A 156 4.10 -10.87 -0.26
N VAL A 157 4.10 -9.59 -0.62
CA VAL A 157 4.77 -8.55 0.15
C VAL A 157 3.75 -7.76 0.95
N CYS A 158 4.02 -7.54 2.24
CA CYS A 158 3.29 -6.59 3.07
C CYS A 158 4.24 -5.49 3.52
N ALA A 159 3.85 -4.24 3.33
CA ALA A 159 4.68 -3.08 3.55
C ALA A 159 3.96 -1.98 4.35
N CYS A 160 4.74 -1.22 5.09
CA CYS A 160 4.41 0.07 5.68
C CYS A 160 5.70 0.89 5.78
N HIS A 161 5.62 2.20 6.03
CA HIS A 161 6.81 2.96 6.40
C HIS A 161 7.00 2.98 7.93
N LEU A 162 8.26 2.89 8.35
CA LEU A 162 8.61 2.84 9.77
C LEU A 162 8.98 4.21 10.33
N ASP A 163 9.35 5.15 9.47
CA ASP A 163 9.70 6.51 9.87
C ASP A 163 8.45 7.33 10.27
N SER A 164 8.67 8.46 10.86
CA SER A 164 7.67 9.50 11.06
C SER A 164 8.16 10.78 10.42
N LYS A 165 7.24 11.60 9.96
CA LYS A 165 7.58 12.92 9.43
C LYS A 165 8.40 13.72 10.44
N TRP A 166 9.39 14.44 9.93
CA TRP A 166 10.12 15.37 10.77
C TRP A 166 9.33 16.67 10.90
N PHE A 167 8.96 16.96 12.16
CA PHE A 167 8.45 18.28 12.55
C PHE A 167 9.21 18.80 13.75
N PRO A 168 9.41 20.13 13.87
CA PRO A 168 9.80 20.73 15.14
C PRO A 168 8.81 20.35 16.23
N VAL A 169 9.26 20.24 17.48
CA VAL A 169 8.34 20.07 18.61
C VAL A 169 7.32 21.19 18.63
N ASP A 170 6.09 20.88 19.04
CA ASP A 170 5.03 21.86 19.13
C ASP A 170 5.23 22.86 20.28
N GLY A 171 4.33 23.82 20.43
CA GLY A 171 4.37 24.81 21.51
C GLY A 171 4.25 24.23 22.92
N ARG A 172 3.97 22.93 23.08
CA ARG A 172 3.93 22.17 24.34
C ARG A 172 5.14 21.25 24.49
N GLY A 173 6.10 21.28 23.58
CA GLY A 173 7.28 20.43 23.58
C GLY A 173 7.02 18.98 23.14
N ARG A 174 5.87 18.67 22.51
CA ARG A 174 5.55 17.33 22.00
C ARG A 174 6.23 17.10 20.65
N PRO A 175 6.94 15.96 20.44
CA PRO A 175 7.37 15.55 19.11
C PRO A 175 6.18 15.05 18.28
N PHE A 176 6.33 15.04 16.95
CA PHE A 176 5.42 14.32 16.07
C PHE A 176 5.71 12.82 16.16
N VAL A 177 4.67 12.01 16.38
CA VAL A 177 4.81 10.57 16.58
C VAL A 177 4.11 9.71 15.53
N GLY A 178 3.29 10.29 14.64
CA GLY A 178 2.66 9.61 13.52
C GLY A 178 1.99 8.31 13.94
N ALA A 179 0.91 8.37 14.74
CA ALA A 179 0.24 7.18 15.25
C ALA A 179 -0.50 6.45 14.13
N THR A 180 -1.27 7.19 13.30
CA THR A 180 -1.89 6.65 12.08
C THR A 180 -0.87 6.53 10.94
N ASP A 181 0.20 7.33 10.99
CA ASP A 181 1.19 7.63 9.95
C ASP A 181 2.63 7.24 10.37
N SER A 182 3.10 6.00 10.31
CA SER A 182 2.40 4.73 10.10
C SER A 182 2.67 3.75 11.25
N ALA A 183 2.60 4.19 12.54
CA ALA A 183 2.84 3.29 13.68
C ALA A 183 1.77 2.17 13.76
N VAL A 184 0.49 2.49 13.53
CA VAL A 184 -0.59 1.48 13.47
C VAL A 184 -0.37 0.50 12.31
N PRO A 185 -0.15 0.91 11.04
CA PRO A 185 0.21 0.00 9.97
C PRO A 185 1.32 -0.98 10.29
N CYS A 186 2.44 -0.50 10.83
CA CYS A 186 3.56 -1.35 11.25
C CYS A 186 3.15 -2.35 12.35
N SER A 187 2.35 -1.90 13.32
CA SER A 187 1.87 -2.74 14.41
C SER A 187 0.88 -3.81 13.94
N LEU A 188 0.04 -3.49 12.95
CA LEU A 188 -0.86 -4.47 12.31
C LEU A 188 -0.07 -5.60 11.63
N ILE A 189 0.99 -5.27 10.91
CA ILE A 189 1.86 -6.28 10.26
C ILE A 189 2.53 -7.16 11.31
N LEU A 190 3.08 -6.58 12.38
CA LEU A 190 3.76 -7.36 13.44
C LEU A 190 2.80 -8.26 14.20
N GLU A 191 1.60 -7.77 14.54
CA GLU A 191 0.58 -8.59 15.19
C GLU A 191 0.10 -9.72 14.27
N ALA A 192 -0.11 -9.45 12.99
CA ALA A 192 -0.56 -10.44 12.03
C ALA A 192 0.42 -11.62 11.93
N VAL A 193 1.71 -11.35 11.79
CA VAL A 193 2.70 -12.43 11.70
C VAL A 193 2.92 -13.15 13.03
N THR A 194 2.67 -12.48 14.15
CA THR A 194 2.71 -13.08 15.48
C THR A 194 1.52 -14.04 15.70
N ALA A 195 0.31 -13.59 15.34
CA ALA A 195 -0.89 -14.43 15.43
C ALA A 195 -0.84 -15.65 14.51
N LEU A 196 -0.14 -15.53 13.37
CA LEU A 196 0.01 -16.56 12.35
C LEU A 196 1.33 -17.38 12.49
N ASP A 197 2.15 -17.15 13.51
CA ASP A 197 3.52 -17.69 13.58
C ASP A 197 3.61 -19.20 13.36
N ALA A 198 2.78 -19.98 14.04
CA ALA A 198 2.76 -21.43 13.87
C ALA A 198 2.29 -21.88 12.48
N GLN A 199 1.35 -21.15 11.85
CA GLN A 199 0.87 -21.44 10.50
C GLN A 199 1.95 -21.08 9.45
N LEU A 200 2.61 -19.95 9.62
CA LEU A 200 3.72 -19.50 8.77
C LEU A 200 4.91 -20.46 8.86
N ARG A 201 5.22 -20.96 10.05
CA ARG A 201 6.23 -22.01 10.21
C ARG A 201 5.87 -23.25 9.38
N ARG A 202 4.63 -23.74 9.48
CA ARG A 202 4.18 -24.89 8.68
C ARG A 202 4.20 -24.64 7.18
N LEU A 203 3.87 -23.41 6.74
CA LEU A 203 3.95 -23.01 5.33
C LEU A 203 5.39 -23.14 4.80
N LYS A 204 6.36 -22.62 5.56
CA LYS A 204 7.79 -22.70 5.25
C LYS A 204 8.27 -24.16 5.21
N ASP A 205 7.94 -24.95 6.24
CA ASP A 205 8.37 -26.34 6.37
C ASP A 205 7.82 -27.24 5.22
N LYS A 206 6.68 -26.86 4.63
CA LYS A 206 6.11 -27.53 3.45
C LYS A 206 6.77 -27.12 2.13
N GLY A 207 7.68 -26.16 2.13
CA GLY A 207 8.32 -25.66 0.90
C GLY A 207 7.33 -25.01 -0.06
N SER A 208 6.42 -24.17 0.44
CA SER A 208 5.44 -23.47 -0.40
C SER A 208 6.14 -22.63 -1.48
N PRO A 209 5.68 -22.66 -2.74
CA PRO A 209 6.22 -21.79 -3.79
C PRO A 209 5.96 -20.29 -3.55
N LEU A 210 4.95 -19.96 -2.74
CA LEU A 210 4.62 -18.61 -2.33
C LEU A 210 5.03 -18.40 -0.86
N THR A 211 5.81 -17.36 -0.61
CA THR A 211 6.24 -16.95 0.74
C THR A 211 5.72 -15.55 1.10
N LEU A 212 5.73 -15.25 2.40
CA LEU A 212 5.47 -13.90 2.91
C LEU A 212 6.79 -13.15 3.05
N GLN A 213 6.81 -11.90 2.57
CA GLN A 213 7.90 -10.95 2.76
C GLN A 213 7.34 -9.65 3.36
N LEU A 214 8.08 -9.04 4.28
CA LEU A 214 7.68 -7.82 4.98
C LEU A 214 8.68 -6.72 4.69
N PHE A 215 8.18 -5.53 4.36
CA PHE A 215 8.97 -4.31 4.24
C PHE A 215 8.49 -3.28 5.25
N PHE A 216 9.40 -2.86 6.12
CA PHE A 216 9.21 -1.66 6.94
C PHE A 216 10.16 -0.63 6.35
N LEU A 217 9.61 0.23 5.49
CA LEU A 217 10.36 1.16 4.67
C LEU A 217 10.76 2.39 5.49
N ASP A 218 11.90 2.97 5.20
CA ASP A 218 12.44 4.14 5.91
C ASP A 218 12.56 5.32 4.96
N GLY A 219 12.11 6.50 5.39
CA GLY A 219 12.16 7.71 4.57
C GLY A 219 11.09 7.77 3.50
N GLU A 220 9.89 7.35 3.80
CA GLU A 220 8.69 7.64 3.02
C GLU A 220 8.47 9.14 2.99
N GLU A 221 8.56 9.77 4.15
CA GLU A 221 8.26 11.16 4.43
C GLU A 221 9.25 12.16 3.82
N ALA A 222 8.71 13.20 3.19
CA ALA A 222 9.51 14.32 2.70
C ALA A 222 10.03 15.18 3.86
N PHE A 223 11.27 15.66 3.75
CA PHE A 223 11.89 16.60 4.69
C PHE A 223 11.52 18.07 4.41
N GLY A 224 11.13 18.36 3.19
CA GLY A 224 10.59 19.63 2.72
C GLY A 224 9.28 19.42 2.00
N ASP A 225 9.24 19.81 0.73
CA ASP A 225 8.09 19.59 -0.13
C ASP A 225 8.14 18.19 -0.74
N TRP A 226 6.98 17.56 -0.85
CA TRP A 226 6.87 16.25 -1.52
C TRP A 226 7.26 16.35 -2.99
N THR A 227 8.33 15.67 -3.36
CA THR A 227 8.86 15.63 -4.73
C THR A 227 9.40 14.24 -5.06
N GLU A 228 9.68 13.98 -6.33
CA GLU A 228 10.32 12.72 -6.77
C GLU A 228 11.70 12.46 -6.14
N THR A 229 12.36 13.49 -5.61
CA THR A 229 13.69 13.39 -4.98
C THR A 229 13.67 13.56 -3.47
N ASP A 230 12.61 14.17 -2.92
CA ASP A 230 12.42 14.37 -1.48
C ASP A 230 11.13 13.67 -1.04
N SER A 231 11.12 12.36 -1.12
CA SER A 231 10.14 11.40 -0.59
C SER A 231 10.55 9.98 -0.98
N LEU A 232 9.93 8.96 -0.40
CA LEU A 232 10.03 7.55 -0.78
C LEU A 232 11.47 7.03 -0.89
N TYR A 233 12.38 7.51 -0.06
CA TYR A 233 13.81 7.21 -0.16
C TYR A 233 14.09 5.71 -0.06
N GLY A 234 13.51 5.03 0.95
CA GLY A 234 13.66 3.59 1.13
C GLY A 234 13.00 2.77 0.04
N ALA A 235 11.79 3.13 -0.35
CA ALA A 235 11.08 2.44 -1.43
C ALA A 235 11.82 2.54 -2.76
N ARG A 236 12.33 3.73 -3.11
CA ARG A 236 13.13 3.93 -4.34
C ARG A 236 14.41 3.10 -4.33
N HIS A 237 15.16 3.12 -3.21
CA HIS A 237 16.40 2.36 -3.06
C HIS A 237 16.13 0.85 -3.11
N LEU A 238 15.17 0.36 -2.32
CA LEU A 238 14.86 -1.06 -2.26
C LEU A 238 14.32 -1.60 -3.59
N ALA A 239 13.41 -0.88 -4.25
CA ALA A 239 12.89 -1.30 -5.56
C ALA A 239 13.98 -1.38 -6.62
N GLN A 240 14.94 -0.44 -6.63
CA GLN A 240 16.09 -0.49 -7.54
C GLN A 240 17.00 -1.68 -7.23
N ARG A 241 17.31 -1.93 -5.96
CA ARG A 241 18.12 -3.07 -5.51
C ARG A 241 17.49 -4.39 -5.95
N LEU A 242 16.21 -4.60 -5.62
CA LEU A 242 15.49 -5.83 -5.94
C LEU A 242 15.29 -6.05 -7.44
N HIS A 243 15.24 -4.98 -8.23
CA HIS A 243 15.21 -5.07 -9.69
C HIS A 243 16.57 -5.52 -10.29
N SER A 244 17.69 -5.30 -9.58
CA SER A 244 19.01 -5.74 -10.02
C SER A 244 19.41 -7.13 -9.51
N GLU A 245 18.74 -7.65 -8.49
CA GLU A 245 19.07 -8.94 -7.88
C GLU A 245 18.27 -10.09 -8.53
N PRO A 246 18.93 -11.24 -8.86
CA PRO A 246 18.23 -12.37 -9.47
C PRO A 246 17.22 -13.00 -8.51
N ALA A 247 16.09 -13.46 -9.07
CA ALA A 247 15.10 -14.21 -8.32
C ALA A 247 15.62 -15.60 -7.92
N PRO A 248 15.13 -16.20 -6.82
CA PRO A 248 15.34 -17.60 -6.51
C PRO A 248 14.86 -18.49 -7.66
N GLY A 249 15.74 -19.37 -8.17
CA GLY A 249 15.44 -20.23 -9.33
C GLY A 249 15.89 -19.69 -10.67
N GLY A 250 16.52 -18.49 -10.71
CA GLY A 250 17.29 -17.98 -11.85
C GLY A 250 16.51 -17.39 -13.02
N THR A 251 15.19 -17.19 -12.89
CA THR A 251 14.38 -16.51 -13.91
C THR A 251 13.87 -15.18 -13.39
N GLY A 252 14.25 -14.08 -14.05
CA GLY A 252 13.87 -12.72 -13.66
C GLY A 252 14.59 -12.20 -12.42
N THR A 253 14.06 -11.14 -11.87
CA THR A 253 14.60 -10.42 -10.70
C THR A 253 13.80 -10.72 -9.45
N LYS A 254 14.32 -10.36 -8.27
CA LYS A 254 13.55 -10.47 -7.02
C LYS A 254 12.26 -9.64 -7.04
N LEU A 255 12.24 -8.59 -7.84
CA LEU A 255 11.06 -7.77 -8.03
C LEU A 255 9.99 -8.50 -8.87
N ASP A 256 10.40 -9.23 -9.93
CA ASP A 256 9.49 -10.04 -10.77
C ASP A 256 8.89 -11.22 -9.99
N ALA A 257 9.50 -11.60 -8.87
CA ALA A 257 8.98 -12.63 -7.97
C ALA A 257 7.84 -12.13 -7.07
N MET A 258 7.52 -10.83 -7.07
CA MET A 258 6.43 -10.26 -6.27
C MET A 258 5.09 -10.43 -6.98
N ASP A 259 4.22 -11.28 -6.44
CA ASP A 259 2.87 -11.48 -6.97
C ASP A 259 1.92 -10.34 -6.59
N LEU A 260 2.14 -9.78 -5.39
CA LEU A 260 1.32 -8.71 -4.84
C LEU A 260 2.12 -7.93 -3.79
N PHE A 261 2.08 -6.61 -3.91
CA PHE A 261 2.59 -5.66 -2.92
C PHE A 261 1.41 -5.02 -2.20
N VAL A 262 1.21 -5.39 -0.93
CA VAL A 262 0.16 -4.85 -0.06
C VAL A 262 0.76 -3.75 0.80
N LEU A 263 0.40 -2.50 0.55
CA LEU A 263 0.87 -1.35 1.33
C LEU A 263 -0.22 -0.91 2.30
N LEU A 264 0.15 -0.76 3.56
CA LEU A 264 -0.70 -0.24 4.63
C LEU A 264 -0.22 1.14 5.03
N ASP A 265 -1.10 2.14 4.99
CA ASP A 265 -0.81 3.50 5.44
C ASP A 265 -2.05 4.23 5.98
N LEU A 266 -1.86 5.24 6.83
CA LEU A 266 -2.88 6.14 7.36
C LEU A 266 -4.09 5.40 8.00
N LEU A 267 -3.81 4.38 8.79
CA LEU A 267 -4.82 3.53 9.44
C LEU A 267 -4.90 3.80 10.94
N GLY A 268 -6.12 3.69 11.50
CA GLY A 268 -6.34 3.75 12.94
C GLY A 268 -7.30 4.85 13.40
N ALA A 269 -7.61 5.82 12.58
CA ALA A 269 -8.67 6.79 12.83
C ALA A 269 -10.07 6.14 12.78
N PRO A 270 -11.11 6.76 13.39
CA PRO A 270 -12.47 6.24 13.30
C PRO A 270 -13.02 6.28 11.86
N GLU A 271 -13.87 5.33 11.52
CA GLU A 271 -14.63 5.28 10.25
C GLU A 271 -13.75 5.47 8.99
N PRO A 272 -12.66 4.68 8.81
CA PRO A 272 -11.80 4.82 7.65
C PRO A 272 -12.57 4.48 6.37
N LEU A 273 -12.31 5.24 5.31
CA LEU A 273 -12.81 4.95 3.98
C LEU A 273 -11.67 4.45 3.11
N ILE A 274 -11.64 3.15 2.83
CA ILE A 274 -10.60 2.49 2.05
C ILE A 274 -11.17 2.12 0.68
N LEU A 275 -10.49 2.52 -0.39
CA LEU A 275 -10.96 2.41 -1.77
C LEU A 275 -10.05 1.51 -2.61
N SER A 276 -10.59 1.01 -3.74
CA SER A 276 -9.81 0.26 -4.72
C SER A 276 -9.11 1.22 -5.68
N HIS A 277 -7.79 1.37 -5.55
CA HIS A 277 -7.01 2.29 -6.36
C HIS A 277 -6.57 1.70 -7.71
N PHE A 278 -6.44 0.37 -7.83
CA PHE A 278 -5.90 -0.30 -9.01
C PHE A 278 -6.86 -1.37 -9.54
N SER A 279 -7.15 -1.32 -10.86
CA SER A 279 -8.04 -2.28 -11.52
C SER A 279 -7.46 -3.70 -11.52
N GLU A 280 -6.16 -3.83 -11.71
CA GLU A 280 -5.44 -5.11 -11.75
C GLU A 280 -5.58 -5.90 -10.44
N THR A 281 -5.52 -5.23 -9.30
CA THR A 281 -5.64 -5.85 -7.97
C THR A 281 -7.04 -5.78 -7.37
N ARG A 282 -8.05 -5.33 -8.15
CA ARG A 282 -9.44 -5.24 -7.71
C ARG A 282 -9.96 -6.56 -7.12
N GLY A 283 -9.54 -7.71 -7.65
CA GLY A 283 -9.89 -9.02 -7.10
C GLY A 283 -9.44 -9.22 -5.65
N HIS A 284 -8.24 -8.76 -5.30
CA HIS A 284 -7.74 -8.78 -3.93
C HIS A 284 -8.49 -7.80 -3.02
N PHE A 285 -8.83 -6.62 -3.54
CA PHE A 285 -9.65 -5.65 -2.81
C PHE A 285 -11.05 -6.20 -2.49
N LEU A 286 -11.73 -6.82 -3.46
CA LEU A 286 -13.04 -7.46 -3.24
C LEU A 286 -12.98 -8.58 -2.20
N ARG A 287 -11.84 -9.23 -2.02
CA ARG A 287 -11.65 -10.20 -0.93
C ARG A 287 -11.64 -9.52 0.43
N LEU A 288 -11.00 -8.34 0.57
CA LEU A 288 -11.07 -7.56 1.82
C LEU A 288 -12.53 -7.18 2.15
N VAL A 289 -13.29 -6.70 1.15
CA VAL A 289 -14.73 -6.43 1.29
C VAL A 289 -15.49 -7.67 1.78
N GLY A 290 -15.23 -8.83 1.15
CA GLY A 290 -15.87 -10.10 1.53
C GLY A 290 -15.47 -10.60 2.92
N ILE A 291 -14.22 -10.38 3.33
CA ILE A 291 -13.71 -10.71 4.67
C ILE A 291 -14.38 -9.83 5.73
N GLU A 292 -14.39 -8.50 5.51
CA GLU A 292 -15.07 -7.55 6.40
C GLU A 292 -16.53 -7.96 6.65
N LYS A 293 -17.27 -8.22 5.57
CA LYS A 293 -18.66 -8.67 5.66
C LYS A 293 -18.79 -9.97 6.46
N ARG A 294 -17.99 -11.00 6.19
CA ARG A 294 -18.05 -12.29 6.89
C ARG A 294 -17.73 -12.17 8.37
N LEU A 295 -16.72 -11.36 8.72
CA LEU A 295 -16.36 -11.12 10.12
C LEU A 295 -17.48 -10.35 10.83
N HIS A 296 -18.12 -9.38 10.18
CA HIS A 296 -19.28 -8.69 10.71
C HIS A 296 -20.45 -9.66 10.97
N ASP A 297 -20.84 -10.46 9.97
CA ASP A 297 -21.95 -11.42 10.05
C ASP A 297 -21.73 -12.46 11.17
N LEU A 298 -20.48 -12.76 11.52
CA LEU A 298 -20.09 -13.67 12.60
C LEU A 298 -19.99 -12.99 13.98
N GLY A 299 -20.21 -11.67 14.07
CA GLY A 299 -20.02 -10.89 15.31
C GLY A 299 -18.56 -10.83 15.78
N LEU A 300 -17.62 -10.87 14.84
CA LEU A 300 -16.17 -10.86 15.11
C LEU A 300 -15.54 -9.49 14.91
N LEU A 301 -16.31 -8.44 14.67
CA LEU A 301 -15.86 -7.05 14.60
C LEU A 301 -16.48 -6.24 15.75
N ASP A 302 -15.67 -5.34 16.32
CA ASP A 302 -16.06 -4.52 17.47
C ASP A 302 -16.68 -3.19 16.99
N ALA A 303 -17.87 -2.84 17.46
CA ALA A 303 -18.58 -1.59 17.11
C ALA A 303 -18.64 -1.30 15.60
N HIS A 304 -18.60 -2.34 14.75
CA HIS A 304 -18.60 -2.23 13.29
C HIS A 304 -20.03 -2.07 12.75
N ARG A 305 -20.19 -1.15 11.79
CA ARG A 305 -21.47 -0.82 11.18
C ARG A 305 -21.55 -1.35 9.75
N VAL A 306 -22.61 -2.12 9.44
CA VAL A 306 -22.85 -2.68 8.11
C VAL A 306 -23.18 -1.60 7.05
N ASP A 307 -23.81 -0.50 7.49
CA ASP A 307 -24.17 0.64 6.64
C ASP A 307 -23.01 1.61 6.39
N SER A 308 -21.89 1.44 7.09
CA SER A 308 -20.66 2.21 6.93
C SER A 308 -19.44 1.28 6.94
N PRO A 309 -19.28 0.41 5.92
CA PRO A 309 -18.13 -0.49 5.84
C PRO A 309 -16.86 0.30 5.55
N TYR A 310 -15.72 -0.24 6.00
CA TYR A 310 -14.39 0.36 5.77
C TYR A 310 -13.97 0.27 4.32
N PHE A 311 -14.20 -0.88 3.67
CA PHE A 311 -13.80 -1.15 2.28
C PHE A 311 -14.95 -0.89 1.32
N ARG A 312 -14.84 0.15 0.47
CA ARG A 312 -15.89 0.62 -0.42
C ARG A 312 -15.51 0.47 -1.89
N THR A 313 -16.48 0.06 -2.73
CA THR A 313 -16.28 -0.15 -4.18
C THR A 313 -17.08 0.80 -5.05
N ASP A 314 -17.94 1.58 -4.45
CA ASP A 314 -18.89 2.51 -5.08
C ASP A 314 -18.34 3.94 -5.21
N LEU A 315 -17.16 4.18 -4.67
CA LEU A 315 -16.49 5.48 -4.70
C LEU A 315 -15.12 5.36 -5.39
N TYR A 316 -14.67 6.45 -5.96
CA TYR A 316 -13.34 6.62 -6.51
C TYR A 316 -12.73 7.92 -5.98
N PHE A 317 -11.55 7.84 -5.45
CA PHE A 317 -10.74 8.97 -5.06
C PHE A 317 -9.43 8.86 -5.83
N GLY A 318 -8.95 9.92 -6.46
CA GLY A 318 -7.78 9.90 -7.35
C GLY A 318 -6.57 9.08 -6.85
N ALA A 319 -5.51 9.03 -7.64
CA ALA A 319 -4.29 8.35 -7.25
C ALA A 319 -3.67 9.02 -6.02
N VAL A 320 -3.17 8.20 -5.09
CA VAL A 320 -2.39 8.63 -3.93
C VAL A 320 -0.96 8.19 -4.17
N GLU A 321 0.01 9.10 -4.07
CA GLU A 321 1.43 8.75 -4.14
C GLU A 321 1.90 8.23 -2.77
N ASP A 322 2.67 7.14 -2.76
CA ASP A 322 3.15 6.48 -1.56
C ASP A 322 4.25 5.46 -1.95
N ASP A 323 4.82 4.74 -1.02
CA ASP A 323 5.91 3.76 -1.15
C ASP A 323 5.70 2.68 -2.22
N HIS A 324 4.48 2.47 -2.68
CA HIS A 324 4.21 1.55 -3.79
C HIS A 324 4.69 2.06 -5.16
N ILE A 325 4.83 3.37 -5.35
CA ILE A 325 5.13 3.99 -6.68
C ILE A 325 6.40 3.42 -7.32
N PRO A 326 7.55 3.28 -6.62
CA PRO A 326 8.75 2.72 -7.24
C PRO A 326 8.60 1.26 -7.69
N PHE A 327 7.75 0.48 -7.03
CA PHE A 327 7.44 -0.91 -7.35
C PHE A 327 6.42 -0.99 -8.49
N LEU A 328 5.34 -0.21 -8.45
CA LEU A 328 4.32 -0.11 -9.49
C LEU A 328 4.92 0.28 -10.84
N ARG A 329 5.80 1.29 -10.87
CA ARG A 329 6.53 1.73 -12.09
C ARG A 329 7.38 0.63 -12.72
N ARG A 330 7.64 -0.47 -12.00
CA ARG A 330 8.38 -1.66 -12.44
C ARG A 330 7.49 -2.89 -12.64
N GLY A 331 6.17 -2.69 -12.71
CA GLY A 331 5.20 -3.73 -13.04
C GLY A 331 4.79 -4.64 -11.88
N VAL A 332 5.06 -4.26 -10.61
CA VAL A 332 4.58 -5.02 -9.45
C VAL A 332 3.11 -4.71 -9.20
N PRO A 333 2.22 -5.72 -9.12
CA PRO A 333 0.82 -5.51 -8.74
C PRO A 333 0.68 -4.96 -7.33
N VAL A 334 -0.11 -3.90 -7.14
CA VAL A 334 -0.24 -3.19 -5.86
C VAL A 334 -1.66 -3.27 -5.31
N LEU A 335 -1.78 -3.59 -4.02
CA LEU A 335 -2.98 -3.40 -3.22
C LEU A 335 -2.69 -2.34 -2.14
N HIS A 336 -3.16 -1.12 -2.36
CA HIS A 336 -2.96 0.00 -1.44
C HIS A 336 -4.13 0.08 -0.46
N VAL A 337 -3.85 -0.11 0.81
CA VAL A 337 -4.82 -0.08 1.91
C VAL A 337 -4.56 1.19 2.72
N ILE A 338 -5.16 2.27 2.26
CA ILE A 338 -5.02 3.61 2.83
C ILE A 338 -6.40 4.25 3.01
N SER A 339 -6.57 5.03 4.08
CA SER A 339 -7.79 5.81 4.29
C SER A 339 -7.81 7.03 3.38
N THR A 340 -8.87 7.19 2.56
CA THR A 340 -9.06 8.35 1.68
C THR A 340 -10.51 8.87 1.79
N PRO A 341 -10.73 10.11 2.29
CA PRO A 341 -9.72 11.13 2.63
C PRO A 341 -8.83 10.72 3.81
N PHE A 342 -7.69 11.38 3.90
CA PHE A 342 -6.72 11.16 4.98
C PHE A 342 -7.33 11.49 6.36
N PRO A 343 -6.86 10.85 7.44
CA PRO A 343 -7.31 11.16 8.79
C PRO A 343 -7.18 12.65 9.13
N ALA A 344 -8.13 13.21 9.88
CA ALA A 344 -8.10 14.62 10.26
C ALA A 344 -6.86 15.00 11.09
N VAL A 345 -6.21 14.03 11.73
CA VAL A 345 -4.98 14.19 12.51
C VAL A 345 -3.71 14.14 11.64
N TRP A 346 -3.83 13.77 10.35
CA TRP A 346 -2.70 13.64 9.44
C TRP A 346 -1.82 14.88 9.44
N HIS A 347 -0.51 14.68 9.59
CA HIS A 347 0.52 15.73 9.65
C HIS A 347 0.25 16.82 10.70
N THR A 348 -0.38 16.44 11.82
CA THR A 348 -0.53 17.28 13.00
C THR A 348 0.05 16.59 14.25
N HIS A 349 0.48 17.37 15.25
CA HIS A 349 0.94 16.80 16.54
C HIS A 349 -0.16 16.11 17.35
N ASP A 350 -1.38 16.06 16.81
CA ASP A 350 -2.48 15.32 17.39
C ASP A 350 -2.64 13.92 16.75
N ASP A 351 -1.73 13.50 15.85
CA ASP A 351 -1.63 12.10 15.41
C ASP A 351 -0.93 11.26 16.50
N THR A 352 -1.67 10.99 17.57
CA THR A 352 -1.22 10.34 18.81
C THR A 352 -2.12 9.17 19.20
N GLU A 353 -1.72 8.42 20.26
CA GLU A 353 -2.48 7.28 20.77
C GLU A 353 -3.91 7.67 21.17
N GLU A 354 -4.09 8.87 21.73
CA GLU A 354 -5.37 9.35 22.26
C GLU A 354 -6.42 9.56 21.14
N ASN A 355 -5.97 9.82 19.92
CA ASN A 355 -6.83 10.04 18.76
C ASN A 355 -7.01 8.79 17.88
N LEU A 356 -6.44 7.65 18.28
CA LEU A 356 -6.74 6.37 17.65
C LEU A 356 -8.10 5.83 18.09
N HIS A 357 -8.82 5.24 17.14
CA HIS A 357 -10.07 4.56 17.42
C HIS A 357 -9.84 3.06 17.61
N ARG A 358 -9.72 2.62 18.86
CA ARG A 358 -9.37 1.24 19.20
C ARG A 358 -10.25 0.18 18.51
N PRO A 359 -11.60 0.31 18.40
CA PRO A 359 -12.40 -0.65 17.65
C PRO A 359 -12.00 -0.76 16.17
N THR A 360 -11.73 0.38 15.50
CA THR A 360 -11.25 0.39 14.10
C THR A 360 -9.92 -0.34 13.96
N VAL A 361 -8.93 -0.03 14.81
CA VAL A 361 -7.62 -0.70 14.80
C VAL A 361 -7.78 -2.22 15.01
N THR A 362 -8.63 -2.62 15.96
CA THR A 362 -8.96 -4.03 16.22
C THR A 362 -9.54 -4.70 14.98
N ASN A 363 -10.51 -4.07 14.35
CA ASN A 363 -11.21 -4.62 13.17
C ASN A 363 -10.28 -4.74 11.97
N LEU A 364 -9.48 -3.70 11.69
CA LEU A 364 -8.49 -3.73 10.63
C LEU A 364 -7.45 -4.84 10.86
N CYS A 365 -7.00 -5.04 12.10
CA CYS A 365 -6.11 -6.15 12.44
C CYS A 365 -6.76 -7.51 12.12
N ARG A 366 -7.98 -7.76 12.55
CA ARG A 366 -8.72 -9.00 12.30
C ARG A 366 -8.95 -9.25 10.81
N ILE A 367 -9.31 -8.21 10.05
CA ILE A 367 -9.50 -8.27 8.59
C ILE A 367 -8.17 -8.60 7.91
N PHE A 368 -7.09 -7.91 8.27
CA PHE A 368 -5.78 -8.09 7.66
C PHE A 368 -5.18 -9.47 7.95
N VAL A 369 -5.26 -9.95 9.20
CA VAL A 369 -4.83 -11.31 9.57
C VAL A 369 -5.60 -12.36 8.76
N THR A 370 -6.91 -12.20 8.59
CA THR A 370 -7.74 -13.09 7.78
C THR A 370 -7.33 -13.05 6.32
N PHE A 371 -7.08 -11.86 5.77
CA PHE A 371 -6.63 -11.70 4.39
C PHE A 371 -5.31 -12.42 4.13
N LEU A 372 -4.34 -12.32 5.03
CA LEU A 372 -3.06 -13.04 4.93
C LEU A 372 -3.26 -14.54 5.00
N ALA A 373 -4.03 -15.02 5.98
CA ALA A 373 -4.28 -16.45 6.15
C ALA A 373 -4.94 -17.08 4.91
N GLU A 374 -5.93 -16.41 4.33
CA GLU A 374 -6.60 -16.87 3.12
C GLU A 374 -5.73 -16.78 1.87
N THR A 375 -4.92 -15.71 1.74
CA THR A 375 -4.05 -15.50 0.57
C THR A 375 -2.93 -16.52 0.54
N LEU A 376 -2.37 -16.87 1.69
CA LEU A 376 -1.31 -17.86 1.83
C LEU A 376 -1.83 -19.30 1.98
N ALA A 377 -3.16 -19.48 2.00
CA ALA A 377 -3.84 -20.78 2.20
C ALA A 377 -3.37 -21.53 3.48
N LEU A 378 -3.30 -20.80 4.62
CA LEU A 378 -2.82 -21.28 5.93
C LEU A 378 -3.83 -22.18 6.66
#